data_aa20c1cf1727779304d1e03eb503a651
#
_entry.id   aa20c1cf1727779304d1e03eb503a651
#
_cell.length_a   1.000
_cell.length_b   1.000
_cell.length_c   1.000
_cell.angle_alpha   90.00
_cell.angle_beta   90.00
_cell.angle_gamma   90.00
#
_symmetry.space_group_name_H-M   'P 1'
#
loop_
_entity.id
_entity.type
_entity.pdbx_description
1 polymer ?
#
loop_
_entity_poly.entity_id
_entity_poly.type
_entity_poly.pdbx_seq_one_letter_code
_entity_poly.pdbx_strand_id
1 'polypeptide(L)'
;MNESNGSDDARRHSTTGGDRKTARGKMSTRARGTFETSHADGVHDCAYDYYGRRVATASSDRTIRIFDVDVREGDGEEESVGGAKGRGNGRENADAGAEGGARGTHVATIAGHDGPVWACAWAHPKFGTLLASASFDHHVMIHKETEPNVFTCAYKTPVGTHDGSVNAISWAPHEYGAKLACASSDGTVSVISYDASAGTWGVEKIERAHAVGCTGVSWAPAATPGSLVGAGGAGAVVDAKRLVTCGCDNLVKIWRRDETQNAWGCEATLSAHADWVRDVAWSENLGLPMNTIASCGQDGKVFIWTQSEPRGPWQSRQLHDFGAPVWRVSWSTMGNILAVSDGNNTVTIWKESVDGTWNQISAAA
;
A
#
# COMPACT_ATOMS: atom_id res chain seq x y z
N MET A 1 68.39 49.62 17.88
CA MET A 1 68.95 50.29 16.69
C MET A 1 68.03 49.97 15.54
N ASN A 2 67.35 51.03 15.15
CA ASN A 2 66.82 51.41 13.82
C ASN A 2 65.96 50.40 13.09
N GLU A 3 64.66 50.71 13.00
CA GLU A 3 64.01 51.58 11.99
C GLU A 3 64.10 50.99 10.57
N SER A 4 62.99 50.74 9.89
CA SER A 4 62.21 51.72 9.14
C SER A 4 60.97 51.07 8.45
N ASN A 5 59.89 51.78 8.56
CA ASN A 5 58.70 51.96 7.70
C ASN A 5 58.74 51.40 6.28
N GLY A 6 57.58 50.90 5.90
CA GLY A 6 57.13 50.70 4.52
C GLY A 6 55.64 50.38 4.47
N SER A 7 54.85 51.44 4.34
CA SER A 7 53.39 51.37 4.02
C SER A 7 53.21 50.92 2.58
N ASP A 8 52.29 49.96 2.33
CA ASP A 8 51.56 49.96 1.09
C ASP A 8 50.16 49.36 1.21
N ASP A 9 49.31 50.15 0.67
CA ASP A 9 47.87 50.06 0.55
C ASP A 9 47.47 48.94 -0.43
N ALA A 10 46.68 47.95 0.01
CA ALA A 10 46.09 46.96 -0.89
C ALA A 10 44.65 46.66 -0.50
N ARG A 11 43.79 47.28 -1.19
CA ARG A 11 42.40 47.09 -1.52
C ARG A 11 41.74 45.82 -0.97
N ARG A 12 40.78 46.04 -0.09
CA ARG A 12 39.73 45.08 0.31
C ARG A 12 38.84 44.73 -0.88
N HIS A 13 38.90 43.51 -1.36
CA HIS A 13 37.82 42.91 -2.11
C HIS A 13 36.95 42.15 -1.15
N SER A 14 35.80 42.69 -0.79
CA SER A 14 34.73 41.99 -0.13
C SER A 14 34.01 41.12 -1.16
N THR A 15 34.28 39.82 -1.14
CA THR A 15 33.42 38.84 -1.80
C THR A 15 32.29 38.48 -0.82
N THR A 16 31.14 39.10 -1.03
CA THR A 16 29.89 38.66 -0.43
C THR A 16 29.52 37.32 -1.03
N GLY A 17 29.89 36.22 -0.33
CA GLY A 17 29.37 34.91 -0.58
C GLY A 17 27.90 34.89 -0.18
N GLY A 18 27.02 35.04 -1.15
CA GLY A 18 25.59 34.85 -0.94
C GLY A 18 25.33 33.39 -0.63
N ASP A 19 24.95 33.09 0.62
CA ASP A 19 24.33 31.86 1.02
C ASP A 19 23.06 31.64 0.19
N ARG A 20 23.16 30.90 -0.90
CA ARG A 20 22.02 30.30 -1.54
C ARG A 20 21.49 29.19 -0.61
N LYS A 21 20.65 29.56 0.34
CA LYS A 21 19.74 28.62 0.98
C LYS A 21 18.86 28.07 -0.14
N THR A 22 19.20 26.88 -0.61
CA THR A 22 18.29 26.05 -1.39
C THR A 22 17.06 25.82 -0.54
N ALA A 23 15.98 26.52 -0.85
CA ALA A 23 14.67 26.23 -0.29
C ALA A 23 14.33 24.80 -0.70
N ARG A 24 14.51 23.85 0.23
CA ARG A 24 13.95 22.51 0.10
C ARG A 24 12.44 22.71 0.04
N GLY A 25 11.87 22.55 -1.13
CA GLY A 25 10.42 22.55 -1.31
C GLY A 25 9.82 21.55 -0.33
N LYS A 26 9.01 22.03 0.62
CA LYS A 26 8.25 21.17 1.50
C LYS A 26 7.28 20.38 0.63
N MET A 27 7.47 19.07 0.55
CA MET A 27 6.49 18.20 -0.06
C MET A 27 5.25 18.27 0.82
N SER A 28 4.12 18.68 0.26
CA SER A 28 2.83 18.73 0.96
C SER A 28 1.86 17.82 0.26
N THR A 29 1.07 17.07 1.04
CA THR A 29 -0.09 16.34 0.52
C THR A 29 -1.33 17.18 0.72
N ARG A 30 -2.20 17.23 -0.27
CA ARG A 30 -3.48 17.92 -0.22
C ARG A 30 -4.57 16.96 -0.68
N ALA A 31 -5.67 16.91 0.06
CA ALA A 31 -6.86 16.23 -0.41
C ALA A 31 -7.35 16.90 -1.70
N ARG A 32 -7.49 16.12 -2.79
CA ARG A 32 -7.90 16.63 -4.11
C ARG A 32 -9.42 16.58 -4.31
N GLY A 33 -10.15 16.02 -3.37
CA GLY A 33 -11.60 15.96 -3.39
C GLY A 33 -12.15 14.81 -2.58
N THR A 34 -13.43 14.85 -2.34
CA THR A 34 -14.21 13.81 -1.66
C THR A 34 -15.43 13.50 -2.48
N PHE A 35 -15.90 12.26 -2.42
CA PHE A 35 -17.17 11.85 -3.02
C PHE A 35 -17.91 10.88 -2.09
N GLU A 36 -19.23 10.89 -2.20
CA GLU A 36 -20.10 10.05 -1.41
C GLU A 36 -20.11 8.63 -1.96
N THR A 37 -19.78 7.64 -1.13
CA THR A 37 -19.85 6.22 -1.51
C THR A 37 -21.26 5.66 -1.44
N SER A 38 -22.17 6.35 -0.73
CA SER A 38 -23.56 5.97 -0.50
C SER A 38 -23.77 4.55 0.08
N HIS A 39 -22.74 3.99 0.74
CA HIS A 39 -22.89 2.77 1.51
C HIS A 39 -23.89 2.99 2.67
N ALA A 40 -24.66 1.94 3.00
CA ALA A 40 -25.62 2.00 4.10
C ALA A 40 -25.00 1.83 5.48
N ASP A 41 -23.71 1.42 5.55
CA ASP A 41 -22.97 1.17 6.77
C ASP A 41 -21.47 1.51 6.57
N GLY A 42 -20.65 1.33 7.60
CA GLY A 42 -19.23 1.68 7.61
C GLY A 42 -18.43 1.05 6.45
N VAL A 43 -17.55 1.86 5.87
CA VAL A 43 -16.58 1.41 4.87
C VAL A 43 -15.30 0.99 5.57
N HIS A 44 -14.80 -0.22 5.27
CA HIS A 44 -13.64 -0.81 5.93
C HIS A 44 -12.38 -0.78 5.10
N ASP A 45 -12.53 -0.82 3.77
CA ASP A 45 -11.40 -0.86 2.87
C ASP A 45 -11.71 -0.17 1.56
N CYS A 46 -10.67 0.33 0.90
CA CYS A 46 -10.74 0.86 -0.44
C CYS A 46 -9.47 0.50 -1.22
N ALA A 47 -9.67 0.10 -2.48
CA ALA A 47 -8.58 -0.31 -3.34
C ALA A 47 -8.69 0.35 -4.71
N TYR A 48 -7.59 0.97 -5.16
CA TYR A 48 -7.46 1.43 -6.54
C TYR A 48 -7.14 0.25 -7.46
N ASP A 49 -7.66 0.32 -8.69
CA ASP A 49 -7.21 -0.55 -9.76
C ASP A 49 -5.77 -0.22 -10.16
N TYR A 50 -5.16 -1.09 -10.98
CA TYR A 50 -3.77 -0.95 -11.43
C TYR A 50 -3.48 0.41 -12.11
N TYR A 51 -4.47 0.99 -12.77
CA TYR A 51 -4.33 2.24 -13.51
C TYR A 51 -4.69 3.49 -12.69
N GLY A 52 -5.17 3.32 -11.46
CA GLY A 52 -5.65 4.41 -10.61
C GLY A 52 -6.92 5.10 -11.14
N ARG A 53 -7.69 4.42 -11.99
CA ARG A 53 -8.91 4.96 -12.61
C ARG A 53 -10.19 4.55 -11.91
N ARG A 54 -10.14 3.41 -11.23
CA ARG A 54 -11.27 2.86 -10.48
C ARG A 54 -10.92 2.67 -9.03
N VAL A 55 -11.90 2.88 -8.17
CA VAL A 55 -11.82 2.57 -6.73
C VAL A 55 -12.93 1.59 -6.40
N ALA A 56 -12.56 0.49 -5.75
CA ALA A 56 -13.52 -0.39 -5.09
C ALA A 56 -13.55 -0.06 -3.59
N THR A 57 -14.74 -0.04 -3.00
CA THR A 57 -14.94 0.17 -1.56
C THR A 57 -15.68 -1.01 -0.96
N ALA A 58 -15.20 -1.52 0.18
CA ALA A 58 -15.78 -2.65 0.90
C ALA A 58 -16.47 -2.17 2.17
N SER A 59 -17.68 -2.68 2.48
CA SER A 59 -18.51 -2.16 3.55
C SER A 59 -19.19 -3.23 4.41
N SER A 60 -19.54 -2.82 5.63
CA SER A 60 -20.42 -3.58 6.53
C SER A 60 -21.82 -3.80 5.97
N ASP A 61 -22.26 -3.02 4.99
CA ASP A 61 -23.53 -3.25 4.29
C ASP A 61 -23.53 -4.50 3.38
N ARG A 62 -22.45 -5.29 3.43
CA ARG A 62 -22.23 -6.54 2.69
C ARG A 62 -22.06 -6.37 1.19
N THR A 63 -21.81 -5.15 0.76
CA THR A 63 -21.60 -4.82 -0.65
C THR A 63 -20.21 -4.26 -0.90
N ILE A 64 -19.78 -4.37 -2.16
CA ILE A 64 -18.63 -3.66 -2.68
C ILE A 64 -19.16 -2.71 -3.74
N ARG A 65 -18.73 -1.46 -3.69
CA ARG A 65 -19.09 -0.47 -4.71
C ARG A 65 -17.86 -0.07 -5.50
N ILE A 66 -18.05 0.11 -6.80
CA ILE A 66 -17.01 0.48 -7.74
C ILE A 66 -17.33 1.86 -8.30
N PHE A 67 -16.30 2.71 -8.30
CA PHE A 67 -16.39 4.08 -8.78
C PHE A 67 -15.31 4.32 -9.84
N ASP A 68 -15.67 4.95 -10.94
CA ASP A 68 -14.69 5.60 -11.81
C ASP A 68 -14.26 6.91 -11.17
N VAL A 69 -12.94 7.13 -11.07
CA VAL A 69 -12.37 8.32 -10.43
C VAL A 69 -11.72 9.18 -11.49
N ASP A 70 -12.25 10.39 -11.67
CA ASP A 70 -11.69 11.41 -12.56
C ASP A 70 -10.91 12.42 -11.70
N VAL A 71 -9.59 12.39 -11.81
CA VAL A 71 -8.72 13.36 -11.14
C VAL A 71 -8.39 14.46 -12.16
N ARG A 72 -9.15 15.54 -12.12
CA ARG A 72 -8.80 16.73 -12.92
C ARG A 72 -7.60 17.41 -12.30
N GLU A 73 -6.51 17.52 -13.05
CA GLU A 73 -5.44 18.44 -12.71
C GLU A 73 -6.06 19.86 -12.79
N GLY A 74 -6.06 20.56 -11.66
CA GLY A 74 -6.42 21.97 -11.66
C GLY A 74 -5.43 22.68 -12.57
N ASP A 75 -5.94 23.41 -13.55
CA ASP A 75 -5.15 24.25 -14.43
C ASP A 75 -4.25 25.12 -13.53
N GLY A 76 -2.94 24.89 -13.61
CA GLY A 76 -1.98 25.73 -12.93
C GLY A 76 -2.26 27.18 -13.36
N GLU A 77 -2.39 28.09 -12.40
CA GLU A 77 -2.41 29.51 -12.67
C GLU A 77 -1.15 29.86 -13.48
N GLU A 78 -1.26 29.86 -14.81
CA GLU A 78 -0.34 30.64 -15.63
C GLU A 78 -0.59 32.11 -15.28
N GLU A 79 0.31 32.72 -14.54
CA GLU A 79 0.40 34.17 -14.44
C GLU A 79 0.52 34.74 -15.84
N SER A 80 -0.62 35.06 -16.47
CA SER A 80 -0.64 35.84 -17.68
C SER A 80 -0.38 37.30 -17.34
N VAL A 81 0.87 37.70 -17.54
CA VAL A 81 1.25 39.11 -17.61
C VAL A 81 0.58 39.73 -18.86
N GLY A 82 -0.34 40.63 -18.61
CA GLY A 82 -0.63 41.78 -19.43
C GLY A 82 -1.56 41.65 -20.63
N GLY A 83 -2.69 42.38 -20.56
CA GLY A 83 -3.16 43.12 -21.74
C GLY A 83 -4.61 42.97 -22.15
N ALA A 84 -5.35 44.06 -21.93
CA ALA A 84 -6.45 44.58 -22.75
C ALA A 84 -7.89 44.09 -22.54
N LYS A 85 -8.66 45.09 -22.12
CA LYS A 85 -10.12 45.19 -21.99
C LYS A 85 -10.90 44.76 -23.26
N GLY A 86 -11.88 43.88 -23.12
CA GLY A 86 -12.95 43.67 -24.06
C GLY A 86 -14.27 43.51 -23.33
N ARG A 87 -15.20 44.50 -23.47
CA ARG A 87 -16.59 44.42 -22.99
C ARG A 87 -17.37 43.40 -23.82
N GLY A 88 -18.07 42.49 -23.17
CA GLY A 88 -19.08 41.63 -23.82
C GLY A 88 -20.10 41.16 -22.81
N ASN A 89 -21.35 41.53 -23.05
CA ASN A 89 -22.56 41.32 -22.26
C ASN A 89 -22.96 39.86 -22.03
N GLY A 90 -23.34 39.57 -20.79
CA GLY A 90 -24.57 38.89 -20.41
C GLY A 90 -24.83 37.46 -20.87
N ARG A 91 -24.59 36.53 -19.91
CA ARG A 91 -25.62 35.50 -19.56
C ARG A 91 -25.20 34.93 -18.19
N GLU A 92 -26.04 35.21 -17.21
CA GLU A 92 -26.06 34.56 -15.94
C GLU A 92 -26.32 33.06 -16.16
N ASN A 93 -25.34 32.23 -15.87
CA ASN A 93 -25.57 30.86 -15.45
C ASN A 93 -24.72 30.68 -14.15
N ALA A 94 -25.48 30.66 -13.08
CA ALA A 94 -24.97 30.26 -11.78
C ALA A 94 -24.48 28.81 -11.85
N ASP A 95 -23.17 28.63 -11.88
CA ASP A 95 -22.50 27.49 -11.31
C ASP A 95 -21.09 27.97 -10.90
N ALA A 96 -21.08 28.65 -9.76
CA ALA A 96 -19.86 29.16 -9.17
C ALA A 96 -19.20 28.02 -8.40
N GLY A 97 -17.92 27.78 -8.71
CA GLY A 97 -17.00 27.12 -7.78
C GLY A 97 -16.76 25.64 -7.99
N ALA A 98 -16.34 25.22 -9.17
CA ALA A 98 -15.68 23.94 -9.31
C ALA A 98 -14.16 24.14 -9.10
N GLU A 99 -13.71 24.22 -7.84
CA GLU A 99 -12.33 23.92 -7.52
C GLU A 99 -12.06 22.49 -8.01
N GLY A 100 -10.97 22.29 -8.79
CA GLY A 100 -10.60 21.01 -9.36
C GLY A 100 -10.46 19.95 -8.27
N GLY A 101 -11.44 19.05 -8.16
CA GLY A 101 -11.50 17.97 -7.18
C GLY A 101 -11.64 16.61 -7.87
N ALA A 102 -11.23 15.55 -7.20
CA ALA A 102 -11.51 14.21 -7.64
C ALA A 102 -13.03 13.98 -7.58
N ARG A 103 -13.62 13.46 -8.68
CA ARG A 103 -15.02 13.07 -8.74
C ARG A 103 -15.08 11.55 -8.85
N GLY A 104 -15.88 10.92 -8.00
CA GLY A 104 -16.18 9.50 -8.08
C GLY A 104 -17.55 9.29 -8.71
N THR A 105 -17.63 8.57 -9.83
CA THR A 105 -18.89 8.16 -10.46
C THR A 105 -19.14 6.70 -10.14
N HIS A 106 -20.23 6.38 -9.45
CA HIS A 106 -20.62 5.01 -9.17
C HIS A 106 -20.92 4.26 -10.46
N VAL A 107 -20.27 3.11 -10.68
CA VAL A 107 -20.42 2.31 -11.90
C VAL A 107 -20.95 0.91 -11.64
N ALA A 108 -20.69 0.32 -10.49
CA ALA A 108 -21.19 -1.02 -10.17
C ALA A 108 -21.34 -1.24 -8.67
N THR A 109 -22.29 -2.09 -8.28
CA THR A 109 -22.43 -2.64 -6.95
C THR A 109 -22.37 -4.16 -7.02
N ILE A 110 -21.46 -4.75 -6.25
CA ILE A 110 -21.29 -6.19 -6.13
C ILE A 110 -21.89 -6.62 -4.79
N ALA A 111 -22.81 -7.56 -4.83
CA ALA A 111 -23.40 -8.22 -3.67
C ALA A 111 -23.14 -9.72 -3.76
N GLY A 112 -23.29 -10.44 -2.64
CA GLY A 112 -23.13 -11.89 -2.60
C GLY A 112 -22.52 -12.42 -1.30
N HIS A 113 -21.94 -11.53 -0.49
CA HIS A 113 -21.54 -11.84 0.87
C HIS A 113 -22.74 -11.80 1.84
N ASP A 114 -22.74 -12.71 2.79
CA ASP A 114 -23.75 -12.80 3.83
C ASP A 114 -23.38 -12.01 5.09
N GLY A 115 -22.16 -11.45 5.15
CA GLY A 115 -21.64 -10.64 6.24
C GLY A 115 -20.86 -9.41 5.76
N PRO A 116 -20.43 -8.54 6.71
CA PRO A 116 -19.57 -7.40 6.42
C PRO A 116 -18.38 -7.77 5.53
N VAL A 117 -18.05 -6.92 4.56
CA VAL A 117 -16.87 -7.08 3.71
C VAL A 117 -15.74 -6.24 4.28
N TRP A 118 -14.66 -6.92 4.72
CA TRP A 118 -13.53 -6.29 5.40
C TRP A 118 -12.45 -5.77 4.48
N ALA A 119 -12.23 -6.47 3.36
CA ALA A 119 -11.15 -6.14 2.44
C ALA A 119 -11.55 -6.37 0.99
N CYS A 120 -11.00 -5.58 0.09
CA CYS A 120 -11.10 -5.77 -1.35
C CYS A 120 -9.75 -5.49 -2.02
N ALA A 121 -9.46 -6.20 -3.11
CA ALA A 121 -8.20 -6.05 -3.83
C ALA A 121 -8.35 -6.36 -5.32
N TRP A 122 -7.82 -5.47 -6.17
CA TRP A 122 -7.76 -5.70 -7.62
C TRP A 122 -6.58 -6.58 -7.98
N ALA A 123 -6.81 -7.53 -8.87
CA ALA A 123 -5.73 -8.32 -9.46
C ALA A 123 -4.97 -7.50 -10.53
N HIS A 124 -3.74 -7.96 -10.84
CA HIS A 124 -3.00 -7.39 -11.96
C HIS A 124 -3.76 -7.58 -13.29
N PRO A 125 -3.83 -6.56 -14.17
CA PRO A 125 -4.63 -6.58 -15.40
C PRO A 125 -4.26 -7.68 -16.39
N LYS A 126 -3.08 -8.30 -16.25
CA LYS A 126 -2.67 -9.49 -17.00
C LYS A 126 -3.68 -10.65 -16.91
N PHE A 127 -4.45 -10.72 -15.81
CA PHE A 127 -5.46 -11.76 -15.57
C PHE A 127 -6.87 -11.33 -15.98
N GLY A 128 -7.01 -10.15 -16.58
CA GLY A 128 -8.27 -9.46 -16.81
C GLY A 128 -8.69 -8.63 -15.59
N THR A 129 -9.85 -8.02 -15.67
CA THR A 129 -10.39 -7.22 -14.56
C THR A 129 -11.01 -8.15 -13.52
N LEU A 130 -10.23 -8.48 -12.50
CA LEU A 130 -10.63 -9.30 -11.36
C LEU A 130 -10.58 -8.48 -10.08
N LEU A 131 -11.63 -8.60 -9.26
CA LEU A 131 -11.72 -8.02 -7.93
C LEU A 131 -11.97 -9.12 -6.91
N ALA A 132 -11.09 -9.25 -5.93
CA ALA A 132 -11.28 -10.15 -4.79
C ALA A 132 -11.88 -9.40 -3.61
N SER A 133 -12.64 -10.13 -2.79
CA SER A 133 -13.22 -9.62 -1.55
C SER A 133 -13.15 -10.66 -0.44
N ALA A 134 -12.99 -10.19 0.79
CA ALA A 134 -12.95 -11.01 1.99
C ALA A 134 -13.98 -10.51 3.01
N SER A 135 -14.66 -11.43 3.69
CA SER A 135 -15.80 -11.09 4.52
C SER A 135 -15.80 -11.81 5.87
N PHE A 136 -16.58 -11.23 6.78
CA PHE A 136 -16.95 -11.83 8.05
C PHE A 136 -17.69 -13.16 7.87
N ASP A 137 -18.33 -13.40 6.72
CA ASP A 137 -19.03 -14.65 6.39
C ASP A 137 -18.10 -15.84 6.12
N HIS A 138 -16.81 -15.73 6.42
CA HIS A 138 -15.76 -16.73 6.26
C HIS A 138 -15.41 -17.06 4.80
N HIS A 139 -15.96 -16.33 3.85
CA HIS A 139 -15.71 -16.55 2.43
C HIS A 139 -14.82 -15.46 1.82
N VAL A 140 -14.09 -15.91 0.82
CA VAL A 140 -13.44 -15.04 -0.16
C VAL A 140 -14.14 -15.24 -1.49
N MET A 141 -14.46 -14.14 -2.16
CA MET A 141 -15.03 -14.15 -3.50
C MET A 141 -14.09 -13.48 -4.48
N ILE A 142 -14.06 -13.99 -5.70
CA ILE A 142 -13.36 -13.36 -6.82
C ILE A 142 -14.39 -13.07 -7.90
N HIS A 143 -14.54 -11.81 -8.23
CA HIS A 143 -15.46 -11.32 -9.25
C HIS A 143 -14.69 -10.94 -10.51
N LYS A 144 -15.24 -11.27 -11.65
CA LYS A 144 -14.69 -10.94 -12.96
C LYS A 144 -15.64 -9.98 -13.69
N GLU A 145 -15.10 -8.94 -14.25
CA GLU A 145 -15.83 -8.08 -15.19
C GLU A 145 -16.02 -8.84 -16.51
N THR A 146 -17.25 -9.19 -16.83
CA THR A 146 -17.62 -9.95 -18.03
C THR A 146 -18.08 -9.04 -19.17
N GLU A 147 -18.70 -7.94 -18.83
CA GLU A 147 -19.08 -6.83 -19.69
C GLU A 147 -18.75 -5.53 -18.98
N PRO A 148 -18.65 -4.39 -19.66
CA PRO A 148 -18.35 -3.11 -19.02
C PRO A 148 -19.25 -2.85 -17.81
N ASN A 149 -18.63 -2.74 -16.63
CA ASN A 149 -19.30 -2.50 -15.34
C ASN A 149 -20.21 -3.65 -14.83
N VAL A 150 -20.19 -4.83 -15.49
CA VAL A 150 -20.93 -6.02 -15.05
C VAL A 150 -19.96 -7.03 -14.45
N PHE A 151 -20.06 -7.25 -13.15
CA PHE A 151 -19.22 -8.17 -12.42
C PHE A 151 -19.99 -9.44 -12.06
N THR A 152 -19.40 -10.59 -12.39
CA THR A 152 -19.94 -11.89 -12.06
C THR A 152 -19.00 -12.62 -11.10
N CYS A 153 -19.54 -13.41 -10.16
CA CYS A 153 -18.73 -14.21 -9.27
C CYS A 153 -18.07 -15.35 -10.06
N ALA A 154 -16.75 -15.27 -10.23
CA ALA A 154 -15.95 -16.28 -10.88
C ALA A 154 -15.51 -17.40 -9.93
N TYR A 155 -15.41 -17.09 -8.63
CA TYR A 155 -15.02 -18.04 -7.61
C TYR A 155 -15.52 -17.59 -6.22
N LYS A 156 -16.00 -18.55 -5.43
CA LYS A 156 -16.27 -18.43 -4.00
C LYS A 156 -15.58 -19.58 -3.29
N THR A 157 -14.90 -19.29 -2.19
CA THR A 157 -14.25 -20.36 -1.40
C THR A 157 -15.26 -21.38 -0.92
N PRO A 158 -14.92 -22.68 -0.96
CA PRO A 158 -15.78 -23.73 -0.38
C PRO A 158 -16.05 -23.49 1.11
N VAL A 159 -17.19 -23.95 1.58
CA VAL A 159 -17.52 -23.95 3.01
C VAL A 159 -16.47 -24.77 3.77
N GLY A 160 -16.00 -24.23 4.92
CA GLY A 160 -14.94 -24.86 5.73
C GLY A 160 -13.52 -24.58 5.21
N THR A 161 -13.37 -23.71 4.21
CA THR A 161 -12.04 -23.15 3.88
C THR A 161 -11.51 -22.36 5.06
N HIS A 162 -12.33 -21.51 5.65
CA HIS A 162 -12.04 -20.80 6.89
C HIS A 162 -13.19 -21.01 7.88
N ASP A 163 -12.83 -21.15 9.16
CA ASP A 163 -13.78 -21.28 10.26
C ASP A 163 -14.02 -19.93 10.98
N GLY A 164 -13.36 -18.87 10.52
CA GLY A 164 -13.46 -17.53 11.06
C GLY A 164 -13.50 -16.46 9.96
N SER A 165 -13.75 -15.23 10.39
CA SER A 165 -13.73 -14.06 9.50
C SER A 165 -12.45 -13.97 8.70
N VAL A 166 -12.53 -13.69 7.41
CA VAL A 166 -11.37 -13.39 6.58
C VAL A 166 -11.16 -11.88 6.61
N ASN A 167 -10.03 -11.45 7.20
CA ASN A 167 -9.79 -10.05 7.56
C ASN A 167 -8.98 -9.28 6.52
N ALA A 168 -8.08 -9.95 5.82
CA ALA A 168 -7.21 -9.31 4.83
C ALA A 168 -6.91 -10.24 3.68
N ILE A 169 -6.69 -9.65 2.51
CA ILE A 169 -6.32 -10.34 1.28
C ILE A 169 -5.23 -9.57 0.54
N SER A 170 -4.37 -10.30 -0.16
CA SER A 170 -3.31 -9.71 -0.98
C SER A 170 -3.06 -10.56 -2.21
N TRP A 171 -3.08 -9.95 -3.40
CA TRP A 171 -2.67 -10.61 -4.63
C TRP A 171 -1.16 -10.75 -4.70
N ALA A 172 -0.70 -11.90 -5.16
CA ALA A 172 0.70 -12.13 -5.44
C ALA A 172 1.18 -11.28 -6.63
N PRO A 173 2.49 -10.98 -6.70
CA PRO A 173 3.10 -10.49 -7.93
C PRO A 173 2.68 -11.33 -9.13
N HIS A 174 2.39 -10.67 -10.25
CA HIS A 174 1.79 -11.30 -11.44
C HIS A 174 2.68 -12.36 -12.09
N GLU A 175 3.97 -12.37 -11.79
CA GLU A 175 4.95 -13.37 -12.21
C GLU A 175 4.65 -14.75 -11.64
N TYR A 176 4.03 -14.82 -10.45
CA TYR A 176 3.68 -16.08 -9.80
C TYR A 176 2.35 -16.67 -10.27
N GLY A 177 1.69 -16.02 -11.24
CA GLY A 177 0.35 -16.36 -11.68
C GLY A 177 -0.74 -15.73 -10.79
N ALA A 178 -2.00 -16.01 -11.11
CA ALA A 178 -3.12 -15.49 -10.33
C ALA A 178 -3.22 -16.24 -8.99
N LYS A 179 -2.62 -15.66 -7.95
CA LYS A 179 -2.62 -16.18 -6.57
C LYS A 179 -3.04 -15.10 -5.59
N LEU A 180 -3.89 -15.48 -4.66
CA LEU A 180 -4.44 -14.60 -3.62
C LEU A 180 -4.16 -15.21 -2.24
N ALA A 181 -3.46 -14.50 -1.38
CA ALA A 181 -3.30 -14.89 0.01
C ALA A 181 -4.41 -14.25 0.85
N CYS A 182 -4.94 -15.00 1.83
CA CYS A 182 -6.06 -14.59 2.66
C CYS A 182 -5.74 -14.90 4.12
N ALA A 183 -5.90 -13.93 5.01
CA ALA A 183 -5.66 -14.05 6.45
C ALA A 183 -6.98 -14.13 7.21
N SER A 184 -7.13 -15.17 8.06
CA SER A 184 -8.37 -15.44 8.78
C SER A 184 -8.22 -15.35 10.30
N SER A 185 -9.29 -14.95 10.95
CA SER A 185 -9.43 -14.94 12.41
C SER A 185 -9.32 -16.33 13.06
N ASP A 186 -9.47 -17.41 12.28
CA ASP A 186 -9.25 -18.78 12.75
C ASP A 186 -7.76 -19.11 12.94
N GLY A 187 -6.86 -18.18 12.63
CA GLY A 187 -5.42 -18.34 12.72
C GLY A 187 -4.79 -19.03 11.53
N THR A 188 -5.54 -19.32 10.48
CA THR A 188 -5.03 -19.89 9.22
C THR A 188 -4.80 -18.82 8.17
N VAL A 189 -3.92 -19.13 7.23
CA VAL A 189 -3.74 -18.35 6.00
C VAL A 189 -3.99 -19.28 4.82
N SER A 190 -4.86 -18.90 3.90
CA SER A 190 -5.05 -19.64 2.66
C SER A 190 -4.39 -18.93 1.47
N VAL A 191 -3.93 -19.72 0.50
CA VAL A 191 -3.42 -19.25 -0.78
C VAL A 191 -4.31 -19.85 -1.87
N ILE A 192 -5.13 -19.02 -2.46
CA ILE A 192 -6.04 -19.37 -3.57
C ILE A 192 -5.28 -19.17 -4.88
N SER A 193 -5.23 -20.17 -5.74
CA SER A 193 -4.46 -20.16 -6.98
C SER A 193 -5.32 -20.59 -8.16
N TYR A 194 -5.22 -19.89 -9.29
CA TYR A 194 -5.85 -20.29 -10.54
C TYR A 194 -4.91 -21.16 -11.37
N ASP A 195 -5.34 -22.36 -11.69
CA ASP A 195 -4.66 -23.23 -12.64
C ASP A 195 -5.25 -23.01 -14.04
N ALA A 196 -4.51 -22.35 -14.90
CA ALA A 196 -4.93 -22.05 -16.26
C ALA A 196 -5.05 -23.31 -17.14
N SER A 197 -4.34 -24.39 -16.82
CA SER A 197 -4.41 -25.65 -17.57
C SER A 197 -5.68 -26.45 -17.26
N ALA A 198 -6.08 -26.43 -16.00
CA ALA A 198 -7.30 -27.08 -15.52
C ALA A 198 -8.53 -26.16 -15.59
N GLY A 199 -8.35 -24.84 -15.71
CA GLY A 199 -9.42 -23.87 -15.67
C GLY A 199 -10.10 -23.74 -14.30
N THR A 200 -9.41 -24.12 -13.22
CA THR A 200 -9.98 -24.25 -11.87
C THR A 200 -9.17 -23.46 -10.82
N TRP A 201 -9.86 -23.11 -9.74
CA TRP A 201 -9.24 -22.52 -8.56
C TRP A 201 -8.91 -23.62 -7.55
N GLY A 202 -7.71 -23.60 -6.99
CA GLY A 202 -7.26 -24.46 -5.90
C GLY A 202 -6.95 -23.64 -4.65
N VAL A 203 -7.00 -24.26 -3.49
CA VAL A 203 -6.70 -23.65 -2.20
C VAL A 203 -5.64 -24.45 -1.48
N GLU A 204 -4.58 -23.79 -1.04
CA GLU A 204 -3.58 -24.31 -0.12
C GLU A 204 -3.74 -23.58 1.22
N LYS A 205 -3.47 -24.25 2.33
CA LYS A 205 -3.56 -23.65 3.66
C LYS A 205 -2.23 -23.68 4.40
N ILE A 206 -1.98 -22.63 5.16
CA ILE A 206 -0.96 -22.57 6.22
C ILE A 206 -1.74 -22.71 7.52
N GLU A 207 -1.79 -23.93 8.04
CA GLU A 207 -2.50 -24.19 9.28
C GLU A 207 -1.74 -23.60 10.47
N ARG A 208 -2.49 -23.04 11.42
CA ARG A 208 -1.96 -22.44 12.65
C ARG A 208 -0.86 -21.39 12.35
N ALA A 209 -1.06 -20.59 11.33
CA ALA A 209 -0.14 -19.51 11.01
C ALA A 209 0.04 -18.58 12.22
N HIS A 210 -1.06 -18.24 12.89
CA HIS A 210 -1.04 -17.49 14.16
C HIS A 210 -1.91 -18.19 15.21
N ALA A 211 -1.49 -18.13 16.47
CA ALA A 211 -2.13 -18.87 17.54
C ALA A 211 -3.52 -18.35 17.93
N VAL A 212 -3.77 -17.05 17.72
CA VAL A 212 -5.01 -16.38 18.16
C VAL A 212 -5.85 -15.91 16.97
N GLY A 213 -5.23 -15.58 15.84
CA GLY A 213 -5.91 -15.10 14.64
C GLY A 213 -4.97 -14.28 13.76
N CYS A 214 -5.17 -14.35 12.44
CA CYS A 214 -4.46 -13.53 11.48
C CYS A 214 -5.27 -12.25 11.20
N THR A 215 -4.57 -11.12 11.17
CA THR A 215 -5.14 -9.79 10.90
C THR A 215 -4.74 -9.24 9.55
N GLY A 216 -3.51 -9.55 9.09
CA GLY A 216 -2.98 -9.03 7.84
C GLY A 216 -2.10 -10.02 7.10
N VAL A 217 -1.98 -9.83 5.79
CA VAL A 217 -1.12 -10.61 4.89
C VAL A 217 -0.63 -9.75 3.74
N SER A 218 0.64 -9.92 3.34
CA SER A 218 1.23 -9.25 2.19
C SER A 218 2.25 -10.14 1.50
N TRP A 219 2.32 -10.10 0.17
CA TRP A 219 3.32 -10.85 -0.59
C TRP A 219 4.64 -10.10 -0.65
N ALA A 220 5.73 -10.87 -0.70
CA ALA A 220 7.02 -10.34 -1.11
C ALA A 220 7.03 -10.02 -2.61
N PRO A 221 7.79 -9.01 -3.05
CA PRO A 221 7.99 -8.74 -4.48
C PRO A 221 8.62 -9.95 -5.20
N ALA A 222 8.30 -10.11 -6.48
CA ALA A 222 8.93 -11.15 -7.31
C ALA A 222 10.38 -10.81 -7.66
N ALA A 223 10.74 -9.52 -7.67
CA ALA A 223 12.10 -9.08 -7.94
C ALA A 223 13.04 -9.56 -6.82
N THR A 224 14.08 -10.31 -7.19
CA THR A 224 15.10 -10.74 -6.24
C THR A 224 15.86 -9.54 -5.70
N PRO A 225 16.03 -9.40 -4.38
CA PRO A 225 16.84 -8.34 -3.81
C PRO A 225 18.24 -8.29 -4.41
N GLY A 226 18.68 -7.11 -4.85
CA GLY A 226 19.98 -6.91 -5.48
C GLY A 226 20.03 -7.22 -6.97
N SER A 227 18.93 -7.60 -7.61
CA SER A 227 18.91 -7.95 -9.06
C SER A 227 19.29 -6.78 -9.98
N LEU A 228 19.10 -5.54 -9.57
CA LEU A 228 19.54 -4.34 -10.30
C LEU A 228 21.04 -4.03 -10.15
N VAL A 229 21.68 -4.56 -9.11
CA VAL A 229 23.08 -4.22 -8.75
C VAL A 229 24.05 -5.34 -9.13
N GLY A 230 23.55 -6.53 -9.42
CA GLY A 230 24.37 -7.69 -9.77
C GLY A 230 24.75 -7.69 -11.24
N ALA A 231 26.02 -7.51 -11.56
CA ALA A 231 26.57 -7.77 -12.87
C ALA A 231 26.24 -9.20 -13.31
N GLY A 232 25.54 -9.34 -14.43
CA GLY A 232 25.35 -10.51 -15.28
C GLY A 232 25.94 -11.85 -14.84
N GLY A 233 25.31 -12.54 -13.92
CA GLY A 233 25.54 -13.94 -13.65
C GLY A 233 24.33 -14.75 -14.13
N ALA A 234 24.55 -15.63 -15.09
CA ALA A 234 23.57 -16.60 -15.51
C ALA A 234 23.12 -17.44 -14.32
N GLY A 235 21.88 -17.28 -13.91
CA GLY A 235 21.28 -17.96 -12.76
C GLY A 235 20.61 -17.01 -11.82
N ALA A 236 19.64 -16.20 -12.29
CA ALA A 236 18.66 -15.59 -11.41
C ALA A 236 17.96 -16.75 -10.69
N VAL A 237 18.40 -17.02 -9.46
CA VAL A 237 17.65 -17.90 -8.56
C VAL A 237 16.32 -17.18 -8.39
N VAL A 238 15.27 -17.71 -9.03
CA VAL A 238 13.90 -17.28 -8.79
C VAL A 238 13.72 -17.43 -7.27
N ASP A 239 13.68 -16.30 -6.59
CA ASP A 239 13.57 -16.33 -5.13
C ASP A 239 12.27 -17.08 -4.79
N ALA A 240 12.32 -17.93 -3.79
CA ALA A 240 11.14 -18.70 -3.41
C ALA A 240 10.00 -17.72 -3.09
N LYS A 241 8.77 -18.08 -3.47
CA LYS A 241 7.59 -17.30 -3.13
C LYS A 241 7.54 -17.12 -1.61
N ARG A 242 7.45 -15.87 -1.19
CA ARG A 242 7.37 -15.51 0.23
C ARG A 242 6.17 -14.62 0.49
N LEU A 243 5.63 -14.72 1.67
CA LEU A 243 4.61 -13.81 2.18
C LEU A 243 4.86 -13.50 3.65
N VAL A 244 4.35 -12.39 4.10
CA VAL A 244 4.37 -11.96 5.50
C VAL A 244 2.94 -11.94 6.02
N THR A 245 2.78 -12.35 7.27
CA THR A 245 1.50 -12.32 7.99
C THR A 245 1.67 -11.68 9.35
N CYS A 246 0.61 -11.15 9.88
CA CYS A 246 0.57 -10.65 11.25
C CYS A 246 -0.69 -11.12 11.97
N GLY A 247 -0.68 -11.07 13.29
CA GLY A 247 -1.79 -11.60 14.06
C GLY A 247 -1.99 -11.04 15.45
N CYS A 248 -3.05 -11.51 16.09
CA CYS A 248 -3.41 -11.16 17.45
C CYS A 248 -2.48 -11.82 18.51
N ASP A 249 -1.51 -12.61 18.09
CA ASP A 249 -0.44 -13.14 18.92
C ASP A 249 0.77 -12.20 19.03
N ASN A 250 0.64 -10.95 18.60
CA ASN A 250 1.63 -9.88 18.61
C ASN A 250 2.85 -10.16 17.72
N LEU A 251 2.74 -11.13 16.83
CA LEU A 251 3.84 -11.58 15.99
C LEU A 251 3.64 -11.17 14.54
N VAL A 252 4.74 -10.96 13.86
CA VAL A 252 4.84 -10.91 12.40
C VAL A 252 5.63 -12.13 11.96
N LYS A 253 5.12 -12.90 10.99
CA LYS A 253 5.75 -14.13 10.52
C LYS A 253 5.98 -14.09 9.04
N ILE A 254 7.14 -14.58 8.62
CA ILE A 254 7.52 -14.68 7.21
C ILE A 254 7.44 -16.14 6.80
N TRP A 255 6.75 -16.39 5.72
CA TRP A 255 6.52 -17.71 5.16
C TRP A 255 7.21 -17.84 3.83
N ARG A 256 7.79 -18.99 3.61
CA ARG A 256 8.46 -19.35 2.36
C ARG A 256 7.85 -20.59 1.77
N ARG A 257 7.61 -20.57 0.46
CA ARG A 257 7.15 -21.76 -0.27
C ARG A 257 8.33 -22.68 -0.57
N ASP A 258 8.25 -23.90 -0.14
CA ASP A 258 9.13 -24.98 -0.59
C ASP A 258 8.45 -25.70 -1.76
N GLU A 259 8.96 -25.47 -2.97
CA GLU A 259 8.40 -26.05 -4.18
C GLU A 259 8.68 -27.57 -4.27
N THR A 260 9.69 -28.08 -3.56
CA THR A 260 10.03 -29.51 -3.57
C THR A 260 9.10 -30.31 -2.65
N GLN A 261 8.75 -29.73 -1.53
CA GLN A 261 7.81 -30.34 -0.56
C GLN A 261 6.36 -29.92 -0.83
N ASN A 262 6.15 -28.99 -1.74
CA ASN A 262 4.84 -28.41 -2.04
C ASN A 262 4.17 -27.86 -0.76
N ALA A 263 4.92 -27.22 0.11
CA ALA A 263 4.48 -26.77 1.43
C ALA A 263 4.99 -25.36 1.79
N TRP A 264 4.27 -24.69 2.67
CA TRP A 264 4.69 -23.43 3.26
C TRP A 264 5.40 -23.68 4.59
N GLY A 265 6.60 -23.14 4.74
CA GLY A 265 7.37 -23.18 5.99
C GLY A 265 7.54 -21.80 6.59
N CYS A 266 7.51 -21.70 7.92
CA CYS A 266 7.85 -20.45 8.61
C CYS A 266 9.36 -20.19 8.50
N GLU A 267 9.74 -19.13 7.76
CA GLU A 267 11.14 -18.73 7.58
C GLU A 267 11.63 -17.90 8.78
N ALA A 268 10.80 -16.99 9.28
CA ALA A 268 11.14 -16.13 10.41
C ALA A 268 9.91 -15.74 11.22
N THR A 269 10.14 -15.55 12.53
CA THR A 269 9.18 -14.96 13.45
C THR A 269 9.76 -13.68 14.01
N LEU A 270 9.08 -12.58 13.82
CA LEU A 270 9.50 -11.24 14.20
C LEU A 270 8.65 -10.77 15.39
N SER A 271 9.30 -10.35 16.47
CA SER A 271 8.63 -9.95 17.71
C SER A 271 9.18 -8.58 18.15
N ALA A 272 8.32 -7.57 18.15
CA ALA A 272 8.61 -6.24 18.68
C ALA A 272 7.32 -5.54 19.18
N HIS A 273 6.15 -5.93 18.66
CA HIS A 273 4.88 -5.39 19.12
C HIS A 273 4.51 -5.93 20.50
N ALA A 274 3.93 -5.05 21.32
CA ALA A 274 3.47 -5.39 22.68
C ALA A 274 2.01 -5.81 22.72
N ASP A 275 1.26 -5.60 21.62
CA ASP A 275 -0.16 -5.93 21.48
C ASP A 275 -0.43 -6.36 20.03
N TRP A 276 -1.69 -6.66 19.69
CA TRP A 276 -2.11 -7.16 18.39
C TRP A 276 -1.52 -6.36 17.24
N VAL A 277 -0.89 -7.07 16.32
CA VAL A 277 -0.45 -6.48 15.06
C VAL A 277 -1.67 -6.38 14.15
N ARG A 278 -1.99 -5.15 13.72
CA ARG A 278 -3.21 -4.87 12.97
C ARG A 278 -3.02 -5.06 11.47
N ASP A 279 -1.88 -4.63 10.96
CA ASP A 279 -1.58 -4.70 9.54
C ASP A 279 -0.09 -4.88 9.27
N VAL A 280 0.22 -5.45 8.12
CA VAL A 280 1.58 -5.67 7.64
C VAL A 280 1.65 -5.50 6.13
N ALA A 281 2.67 -4.81 5.66
CA ALA A 281 2.91 -4.57 4.25
C ALA A 281 4.37 -4.81 3.88
N TRP A 282 4.61 -5.65 2.86
CA TRP A 282 5.93 -5.83 2.26
C TRP A 282 6.14 -4.74 1.20
N SER A 283 7.27 -4.04 1.28
CA SER A 283 7.61 -2.99 0.32
C SER A 283 8.05 -3.58 -1.02
N GLU A 284 7.64 -2.97 -2.12
CA GLU A 284 8.27 -3.21 -3.42
C GLU A 284 9.74 -2.76 -3.36
N ASN A 285 10.66 -3.64 -3.73
CA ASN A 285 12.10 -3.35 -3.66
C ASN A 285 12.71 -2.93 -4.99
N LEU A 286 11.97 -3.07 -6.10
CA LEU A 286 12.44 -2.76 -7.47
C LEU A 286 13.85 -3.31 -7.77
N GLY A 287 14.22 -4.45 -7.15
CA GLY A 287 15.54 -5.06 -7.29
C GLY A 287 16.65 -4.40 -6.46
N LEU A 288 16.33 -3.52 -5.52
CA LEU A 288 17.27 -3.03 -4.50
C LEU A 288 17.70 -4.17 -3.56
N PRO A 289 18.90 -4.09 -2.94
CA PRO A 289 19.45 -5.21 -2.18
C PRO A 289 18.76 -5.50 -0.85
N MET A 290 17.79 -4.68 -0.45
CA MET A 290 17.16 -4.77 0.87
C MET A 290 15.69 -5.18 0.76
N ASN A 291 15.28 -6.16 1.58
CA ASN A 291 13.87 -6.41 1.86
C ASN A 291 13.41 -5.48 2.98
N THR A 292 12.24 -4.87 2.82
CA THR A 292 11.66 -3.98 3.82
C THR A 292 10.19 -4.33 4.06
N ILE A 293 9.81 -4.47 5.33
CA ILE A 293 8.43 -4.72 5.75
C ILE A 293 8.04 -3.63 6.75
N ALA A 294 6.83 -3.14 6.66
CA ALA A 294 6.22 -2.30 7.69
C ALA A 294 5.15 -3.10 8.42
N SER A 295 5.07 -2.97 9.75
CA SER A 295 3.98 -3.50 10.56
C SER A 295 3.46 -2.45 11.52
N CYS A 296 2.17 -2.49 11.82
CA CYS A 296 1.54 -1.59 12.78
C CYS A 296 0.61 -2.34 13.73
N GLY A 297 0.38 -1.78 14.91
CA GLY A 297 -0.33 -2.50 15.95
C GLY A 297 -1.24 -1.68 16.83
N GLN A 298 -1.97 -2.42 17.66
CA GLN A 298 -2.83 -1.90 18.71
C GLN A 298 -2.01 -1.15 19.79
N ASP A 299 -0.72 -1.46 19.90
CA ASP A 299 0.24 -0.81 20.80
C ASP A 299 0.61 0.62 20.37
N GLY A 300 -0.01 1.14 19.30
CA GLY A 300 0.24 2.49 18.78
C GLY A 300 1.56 2.65 18.05
N LYS A 301 2.27 1.57 17.75
CA LYS A 301 3.59 1.61 17.15
C LYS A 301 3.60 1.11 15.72
N VAL A 302 4.55 1.63 14.95
CA VAL A 302 4.92 1.14 13.63
C VAL A 302 6.37 0.72 13.67
N PHE A 303 6.65 -0.50 13.19
CA PHE A 303 8.00 -1.01 13.03
C PHE A 303 8.33 -1.20 11.56
N ILE A 304 9.57 -0.84 11.21
CA ILE A 304 10.19 -1.14 9.93
C ILE A 304 11.17 -2.28 10.17
N TRP A 305 11.00 -3.35 9.40
CA TRP A 305 11.84 -4.53 9.41
C TRP A 305 12.65 -4.55 8.14
N THR A 306 13.97 -4.71 8.26
CA THR A 306 14.88 -4.74 7.12
C THR A 306 15.73 -6.00 7.13
N GLN A 307 15.99 -6.52 5.94
CA GLN A 307 16.89 -7.65 5.70
C GLN A 307 17.80 -7.29 4.53
N SER A 308 19.08 -7.10 4.81
CA SER A 308 20.09 -6.68 3.83
C SER A 308 20.72 -7.83 3.04
N GLU A 309 20.66 -9.05 3.59
CA GLU A 309 21.24 -10.24 2.97
C GLU A 309 20.16 -11.31 2.79
N PRO A 310 20.14 -12.03 1.66
CA PRO A 310 19.26 -13.17 1.48
C PRO A 310 19.43 -14.18 2.62
N ARG A 311 18.36 -14.52 3.33
CA ARG A 311 18.35 -15.40 4.52
C ARG A 311 19.14 -14.88 5.72
N GLY A 312 19.57 -13.62 5.71
CA GLY A 312 20.16 -12.95 6.86
C GLY A 312 19.10 -12.62 7.94
N PRO A 313 19.56 -12.17 9.11
CA PRO A 313 18.65 -11.78 10.18
C PRO A 313 17.83 -10.53 9.80
N TRP A 314 16.58 -10.49 10.25
CA TRP A 314 15.75 -9.31 10.17
C TRP A 314 16.10 -8.36 11.31
N GLN A 315 16.23 -7.08 10.99
CA GLN A 315 16.44 -6.00 11.94
C GLN A 315 15.17 -5.19 12.09
N SER A 316 14.79 -4.88 13.32
CA SER A 316 13.62 -4.04 13.60
C SER A 316 14.05 -2.64 13.98
N ARG A 317 13.29 -1.66 13.49
CA ARG A 317 13.40 -0.27 13.89
C ARG A 317 12.00 0.30 14.12
N GLN A 318 11.76 0.86 15.29
CA GLN A 318 10.54 1.60 15.54
C GLN A 318 10.55 2.87 14.69
N LEU A 319 9.52 3.05 13.86
CA LEU A 319 9.33 4.26 13.05
C LEU A 319 8.89 5.43 13.93
N HIS A 320 7.79 5.22 14.64
CA HIS A 320 7.16 6.21 15.50
C HIS A 320 6.24 5.53 16.51
N ASP A 321 5.89 6.26 17.58
CA ASP A 321 4.83 5.92 18.53
C ASP A 321 3.71 6.95 18.37
N PHE A 322 2.57 6.50 17.88
CA PHE A 322 1.43 7.35 17.56
C PHE A 322 0.55 7.65 18.77
N GLY A 323 0.77 6.96 19.90
CA GLY A 323 -0.05 7.12 21.11
C GLY A 323 -1.51 6.67 20.97
N ALA A 324 -1.89 6.13 19.81
CA ALA A 324 -3.20 5.59 19.49
C ALA A 324 -3.03 4.36 18.60
N PRO A 325 -3.96 3.39 18.58
CA PRO A 325 -3.88 2.24 17.71
C PRO A 325 -3.63 2.62 16.25
N VAL A 326 -2.72 1.93 15.59
CA VAL A 326 -2.46 2.12 14.16
C VAL A 326 -3.17 1.02 13.39
N TRP A 327 -4.00 1.42 12.44
CA TRP A 327 -4.91 0.51 11.74
C TRP A 327 -4.32 -0.06 10.45
N ARG A 328 -3.66 0.79 9.64
CA ARG A 328 -3.18 0.42 8.31
C ARG A 328 -1.82 1.02 8.00
N VAL A 329 -1.03 0.27 7.26
CA VAL A 329 0.21 0.70 6.63
C VAL A 329 0.16 0.37 5.13
N SER A 330 0.62 1.30 4.30
CA SER A 330 0.62 1.12 2.85
C SER A 330 1.84 1.74 2.21
N TRP A 331 2.53 0.96 1.39
CA TRP A 331 3.68 1.44 0.63
C TRP A 331 3.24 2.08 -0.69
N SER A 332 3.98 3.10 -1.12
CA SER A 332 3.90 3.56 -2.51
C SER A 332 4.37 2.45 -3.46
N THR A 333 3.96 2.52 -4.72
CA THR A 333 4.37 1.56 -5.77
C THR A 333 5.88 1.48 -5.98
N MET A 334 6.62 2.51 -5.59
CA MET A 334 8.08 2.54 -5.63
C MET A 334 8.74 2.05 -4.33
N GLY A 335 7.96 1.72 -3.32
CA GLY A 335 8.45 1.23 -2.03
C GLY A 335 9.24 2.25 -1.18
N ASN A 336 9.22 3.52 -1.54
CA ASN A 336 10.03 4.57 -0.90
C ASN A 336 9.24 5.54 -0.01
N ILE A 337 7.93 5.43 0.02
CA ILE A 337 7.02 6.23 0.83
C ILE A 337 6.06 5.29 1.56
N LEU A 338 5.86 5.51 2.84
CA LEU A 338 4.93 4.78 3.68
C LEU A 338 3.81 5.70 4.15
N ALA A 339 2.58 5.31 3.88
CA ALA A 339 1.39 5.89 4.49
C ALA A 339 1.00 5.10 5.73
N VAL A 340 0.63 5.81 6.79
CA VAL A 340 0.21 5.23 8.08
C VAL A 340 -1.09 5.89 8.51
N SER A 341 -2.11 5.09 8.81
CA SER A 341 -3.41 5.53 9.30
C SER A 341 -3.59 5.13 10.76
N ASP A 342 -3.86 6.09 11.64
CA ASP A 342 -4.00 5.88 13.08
C ASP A 342 -5.45 6.01 13.58
N GLY A 343 -5.66 5.69 14.85
CA GLY A 343 -6.95 5.76 15.53
C GLY A 343 -7.43 7.20 15.86
N ASN A 344 -6.61 8.19 15.58
CA ASN A 344 -6.96 9.61 15.70
C ASN A 344 -7.54 10.19 14.40
N ASN A 345 -7.89 9.33 13.44
CA ASN A 345 -8.34 9.70 12.09
C ASN A 345 -7.29 10.49 11.30
N THR A 346 -6.01 10.27 11.60
CA THR A 346 -4.90 10.95 10.92
C THR A 346 -4.18 9.99 9.98
N VAL A 347 -3.89 10.47 8.78
CA VAL A 347 -3.02 9.77 7.83
C VAL A 347 -1.70 10.53 7.74
N THR A 348 -0.61 9.87 8.07
CA THR A 348 0.74 10.43 8.01
C THR A 348 1.53 9.77 6.89
N ILE A 349 2.38 10.55 6.24
CA ILE A 349 3.22 10.09 5.13
C ILE A 349 4.67 10.20 5.56
N TRP A 350 5.40 9.09 5.40
CA TRP A 350 6.76 8.93 5.85
C TRP A 350 7.68 8.58 4.68
N LYS A 351 8.91 9.10 4.73
CA LYS A 351 9.94 8.81 3.74
C LYS A 351 11.29 8.60 4.43
N GLU A 352 12.03 7.60 3.97
CA GLU A 352 13.39 7.37 4.39
C GLU A 352 14.34 8.37 3.71
N SER A 353 15.21 8.98 4.48
CA SER A 353 16.29 9.82 4.00
C SER A 353 17.52 9.00 3.62
N VAL A 354 18.47 9.61 2.92
CA VAL A 354 19.71 8.95 2.47
C VAL A 354 20.57 8.46 3.64
N ASP A 355 20.44 9.06 4.82
CA ASP A 355 21.10 8.66 6.06
C ASP A 355 20.39 7.53 6.82
N GLY A 356 19.32 6.97 6.24
CA GLY A 356 18.49 5.92 6.84
C GLY A 356 17.51 6.43 7.88
N THR A 357 17.38 7.74 8.11
CA THR A 357 16.36 8.28 9.03
C THR A 357 15.01 8.40 8.35
N TRP A 358 13.94 8.06 9.07
CA TRP A 358 12.57 8.22 8.60
C TRP A 358 12.02 9.58 9.02
N ASN A 359 11.51 10.33 8.07
CA ASN A 359 10.93 11.64 8.29
C ASN A 359 9.48 11.68 7.85
N GLN A 360 8.64 12.25 8.70
CA GLN A 360 7.28 12.58 8.31
C GLN A 360 7.32 13.75 7.32
N ILE A 361 6.76 13.54 6.13
CA ILE A 361 6.73 14.55 5.07
C ILE A 361 5.38 15.25 4.96
N SER A 362 4.31 14.62 5.44
CA SER A 362 2.96 15.20 5.47
C SER A 362 2.08 14.51 6.49
N ALA A 363 1.00 15.18 6.89
CA ALA A 363 -0.13 14.63 7.61
C ALA A 363 -1.42 15.20 7.02
N ALA A 364 -2.46 14.36 6.94
CA ALA A 364 -3.83 14.74 6.60
C ALA A 364 -4.77 14.18 7.67
N ALA A 365 -5.71 15.02 8.12
CA ALA A 365 -6.73 14.65 9.10
C ALA A 365 -8.11 14.60 8.41
#